data_f966376de5a264a3be6859f69c62bb17
#
_entry.id   f966376de5a264a3be6859f69c62bb17
#
_cell.length_a   1.000
_cell.length_b   1.000
_cell.length_c   1.000
_cell.angle_alpha   90.00
_cell.angle_beta   90.00
_cell.angle_gamma   90.00
#
_symmetry.space_group_name_H-M   'P 1'
#
loop_
_entity.id
_entity.type
_entity.pdbx_description
1 polymer ?
#
loop_
_entity_poly.entity_id
_entity_poly.type
_entity_poly.pdbx_seq_one_letter_code
_entity_poly.pdbx_strand_id
1 'polypeptide(L)'
;MIYFNGCSYTYGIGTGKHDTLQICSKYCYPTVAANTLKQKHINEAEPASCNFNIFRKFIKYISSNNPNLVVIMWSDALRTEVFRPNLWDNSNYDTGINQITPQNTNNIKDFYLREAVEGYYGFIANESKAALDTLSLMVSVQEICDSKNIPIIQMQYKSNLERYIRHANFLDQDVRDNKLLVEKINYFSDYLDSKDHIFGHKVGDMISFESIRKENHLPNSLYSMGHPGREAHEFMGKWLSEYIKENDLIS
;
A
#
# COMPACT_ATOMS: atom_id res chain seq x y z
N MET A 1 -13.09 -5.09 16.32
CA MET A 1 -12.59 -3.80 15.74
C MET A 1 -11.67 -4.12 14.57
N ILE A 2 -11.80 -3.42 13.44
CA ILE A 2 -10.98 -3.60 12.25
C ILE A 2 -9.90 -2.51 12.19
N TYR A 3 -8.66 -2.91 11.94
CA TYR A 3 -7.54 -2.00 11.69
C TYR A 3 -7.29 -1.88 10.18
N PHE A 4 -7.27 -0.66 9.67
CA PHE A 4 -6.93 -0.34 8.29
C PHE A 4 -5.66 0.49 8.23
N ASN A 5 -4.81 0.20 7.25
CA ASN A 5 -3.64 1.01 6.96
C ASN A 5 -3.31 0.99 5.45
N GLY A 6 -2.60 2.01 4.99
CA GLY A 6 -2.27 2.15 3.58
C GLY A 6 -1.85 3.58 3.21
N CYS A 7 -1.96 3.89 1.94
CA CYS A 7 -1.64 5.20 1.37
C CYS A 7 -2.89 6.08 1.16
N SER A 8 -2.79 7.06 0.28
CA SER A 8 -3.86 8.00 -0.08
C SER A 8 -5.17 7.33 -0.50
N TYR A 9 -5.13 6.14 -1.09
CA TYR A 9 -6.31 5.34 -1.46
C TYR A 9 -7.05 4.85 -0.23
N THR A 10 -6.35 4.38 0.79
CA THR A 10 -6.97 3.95 2.05
C THR A 10 -7.41 5.14 2.89
N TYR A 11 -6.65 6.25 2.84
CA TYR A 11 -7.01 7.50 3.49
C TYR A 11 -8.31 8.10 2.95
N GLY A 12 -8.58 7.94 1.64
CA GLY A 12 -9.79 8.42 0.98
C GLY A 12 -9.60 9.71 0.19
N ILE A 13 -8.37 10.00 -0.28
CA ILE A 13 -8.12 11.12 -1.20
C ILE A 13 -9.00 10.95 -2.44
N GLY A 14 -9.66 12.02 -2.86
CA GLY A 14 -10.55 12.03 -4.02
C GLY A 14 -12.03 11.82 -3.70
N THR A 15 -12.40 11.55 -2.45
CA THR A 15 -13.79 11.30 -2.05
C THR A 15 -14.66 12.57 -1.97
N GLY A 16 -14.07 13.76 -2.03
CA GLY A 16 -14.80 15.02 -1.99
C GLY A 16 -14.10 16.17 -2.70
N LYS A 17 -14.77 17.32 -2.76
CA LYS A 17 -14.25 18.54 -3.39
C LYS A 17 -13.01 19.08 -2.68
N HIS A 18 -12.92 18.87 -1.38
CA HIS A 18 -11.78 19.23 -0.55
C HIS A 18 -11.38 17.97 0.22
N ASP A 19 -10.16 17.53 0.06
CA ASP A 19 -9.62 16.34 0.74
C ASP A 19 -9.28 16.66 2.21
N THR A 20 -10.26 17.15 2.96
CA THR A 20 -10.15 17.33 4.40
C THR A 20 -10.23 15.99 5.11
N LEU A 21 -9.58 15.87 6.26
CA LEU A 21 -9.63 14.66 7.09
C LEU A 21 -11.08 14.20 7.34
N GLN A 22 -11.98 15.15 7.60
CA GLN A 22 -13.40 14.86 7.89
C GLN A 22 -14.11 14.23 6.68
N ILE A 23 -13.87 14.73 5.46
CA ILE A 23 -14.49 14.20 4.24
C ILE A 23 -13.88 12.85 3.89
N CYS A 24 -12.55 12.78 3.87
CA CYS A 24 -11.84 11.54 3.58
C CYS A 24 -12.24 10.42 4.55
N SER A 25 -12.24 10.68 5.84
CA SER A 25 -12.60 9.68 6.86
C SER A 25 -14.06 9.21 6.77
N LYS A 26 -14.97 10.05 6.27
CA LYS A 26 -16.39 9.69 6.13
C LYS A 26 -16.68 8.76 4.96
N TYR A 27 -15.99 8.97 3.83
CA TYR A 27 -16.34 8.34 2.55
C TYR A 27 -15.28 7.36 2.04
N CYS A 28 -14.15 7.20 2.74
CA CYS A 28 -13.14 6.21 2.37
C CYS A 28 -13.70 4.78 2.48
N TYR A 29 -13.16 3.87 1.68
CA TYR A 29 -13.59 2.47 1.67
C TYR A 29 -13.48 1.77 3.04
N PRO A 30 -12.49 2.07 3.92
CA PRO A 30 -12.45 1.52 5.27
C PRO A 30 -13.70 1.83 6.09
N THR A 31 -14.13 3.10 6.05
CA THR A 31 -15.35 3.53 6.77
C THR A 31 -16.61 2.89 6.18
N VAL A 32 -16.70 2.82 4.85
CA VAL A 32 -17.84 2.17 4.19
C VAL A 32 -17.92 0.68 4.57
N ALA A 33 -16.79 -0.04 4.51
CA ALA A 33 -16.73 -1.45 4.87
C ALA A 33 -17.10 -1.67 6.35
N ALA A 34 -16.50 -0.91 7.24
CA ALA A 34 -16.75 -1.04 8.69
C ALA A 34 -18.23 -0.74 9.05
N ASN A 35 -18.83 0.29 8.45
CA ASN A 35 -20.24 0.62 8.65
C ASN A 35 -21.16 -0.48 8.12
N THR A 36 -20.87 -1.05 6.95
CA THR A 36 -21.64 -2.17 6.37
C THR A 36 -21.57 -3.43 7.24
N LEU A 37 -20.42 -3.66 7.88
CA LEU A 37 -20.20 -4.77 8.82
C LEU A 37 -20.68 -4.45 10.24
N LYS A 38 -21.10 -3.23 10.53
CA LYS A 38 -21.43 -2.72 11.88
C LYS A 38 -20.29 -2.92 12.88
N GLN A 39 -19.05 -2.76 12.41
CA GLN A 39 -17.84 -2.90 13.20
C GLN A 39 -17.20 -1.55 13.50
N LYS A 40 -16.58 -1.42 14.69
CA LYS A 40 -15.65 -0.31 14.96
C LYS A 40 -14.39 -0.48 14.11
N HIS A 41 -13.78 0.64 13.71
CA HIS A 41 -12.52 0.61 12.96
C HIS A 41 -11.59 1.75 13.35
N ILE A 42 -10.33 1.54 13.02
CA ILE A 42 -9.27 2.56 13.02
C ILE A 42 -8.66 2.56 11.61
N ASN A 43 -8.47 3.74 11.05
CA ASN A 43 -7.78 3.93 9.77
C ASN A 43 -6.55 4.80 10.01
N GLU A 44 -5.36 4.19 9.99
CA GLU A 44 -4.07 4.87 10.16
C GLU A 44 -3.36 5.17 8.83
N ALA A 45 -4.07 5.07 7.72
CA ALA A 45 -3.53 5.42 6.43
C ALA A 45 -3.14 6.91 6.35
N GLU A 46 -2.11 7.19 5.59
CA GLU A 46 -1.67 8.56 5.30
C GLU A 46 -1.46 8.76 3.80
N PRO A 47 -1.79 9.96 3.27
CA PRO A 47 -1.44 10.32 1.92
C PRO A 47 0.07 10.16 1.68
N ALA A 48 0.42 9.69 0.49
CA ALA A 48 1.79 9.47 0.06
C ALA A 48 2.61 8.42 0.83
N SER A 49 2.05 7.69 1.82
CA SER A 49 2.78 6.64 2.55
C SER A 49 3.51 5.66 1.63
N CYS A 50 4.78 5.40 1.94
CA CYS A 50 5.52 4.26 1.38
C CYS A 50 5.27 2.99 2.21
N ASN A 51 5.70 1.83 1.70
CA ASN A 51 5.46 0.54 2.35
C ASN A 51 6.16 0.43 3.71
N PHE A 52 7.33 1.03 3.89
CA PHE A 52 8.00 1.10 5.19
C PHE A 52 7.22 1.90 6.24
N ASN A 53 6.59 3.03 5.84
CA ASN A 53 5.74 3.79 6.76
C ASN A 53 4.49 3.01 7.16
N ILE A 54 3.84 2.35 6.18
CA ILE A 54 2.70 1.47 6.43
C ILE A 54 3.08 0.40 7.45
N PHE A 55 4.22 -0.27 7.24
CA PHE A 55 4.72 -1.31 8.15
C PHE A 55 5.01 -0.77 9.57
N ARG A 56 5.72 0.36 9.71
CA ARG A 56 6.01 0.94 11.04
C ARG A 56 4.75 1.28 11.82
N LYS A 57 3.74 1.85 11.16
CA LYS A 57 2.46 2.14 11.80
C LYS A 57 1.76 0.86 12.25
N PHE A 58 1.74 -0.16 11.39
CA PHE A 58 1.22 -1.47 11.76
C PHE A 58 1.94 -2.02 13.00
N ILE A 59 3.28 -2.05 13.03
CA ILE A 59 4.05 -2.53 14.17
C ILE A 59 3.70 -1.74 15.44
N LYS A 60 3.68 -0.40 15.35
CA LYS A 60 3.31 0.44 16.49
C LYS A 60 1.92 0.12 17.03
N TYR A 61 0.95 -0.08 16.13
CA TYR A 61 -0.42 -0.39 16.52
C TYR A 61 -0.53 -1.79 17.14
N ILE A 62 -0.01 -2.82 16.44
CA ILE A 62 -0.18 -4.23 16.83
C ILE A 62 0.60 -4.61 18.10
N SER A 63 1.61 -3.81 18.49
CA SER A 63 2.37 -4.00 19.73
C SER A 63 1.54 -3.81 20.99
N SER A 64 0.48 -3.01 20.92
CA SER A 64 -0.37 -2.64 22.05
C SER A 64 -1.85 -2.94 21.87
N ASN A 65 -2.25 -3.45 20.68
CA ASN A 65 -3.64 -3.69 20.34
C ASN A 65 -3.83 -5.08 19.71
N ASN A 66 -5.05 -5.59 19.80
CA ASN A 66 -5.43 -6.87 19.21
C ASN A 66 -6.73 -6.69 18.41
N PRO A 67 -6.67 -6.25 17.15
CA PRO A 67 -7.86 -6.10 16.30
C PRO A 67 -8.43 -7.45 15.91
N ASN A 68 -9.73 -7.50 15.57
CA ASN A 68 -10.38 -8.71 15.07
C ASN A 68 -9.99 -9.00 13.60
N LEU A 69 -9.54 -7.99 12.87
CA LEU A 69 -9.10 -8.09 11.49
C LEU A 69 -8.12 -6.96 11.19
N VAL A 70 -7.09 -7.28 10.43
CA VAL A 70 -6.15 -6.32 9.84
C VAL A 70 -6.41 -6.24 8.34
N VAL A 71 -6.46 -5.04 7.77
CA VAL A 71 -6.56 -4.80 6.33
C VAL A 71 -5.47 -3.81 5.93
N ILE A 72 -4.53 -4.25 5.12
CA ILE A 72 -3.43 -3.40 4.62
C ILE A 72 -3.52 -3.28 3.10
N MET A 73 -3.52 -2.03 2.62
CA MET A 73 -3.35 -1.72 1.21
C MET A 73 -1.95 -1.15 0.98
N TRP A 74 -1.11 -1.96 0.35
CA TRP A 74 0.27 -1.58 0.04
C TRP A 74 0.34 -0.52 -1.05
N SER A 75 1.30 0.36 -0.91
CA SER A 75 1.60 1.45 -1.84
C SER A 75 2.48 0.98 -3.00
N ASP A 76 2.86 1.91 -3.89
CA ASP A 76 3.85 1.63 -4.93
C ASP A 76 5.18 1.20 -4.29
N ALA A 77 5.72 0.09 -4.76
CA ALA A 77 6.95 -0.48 -4.21
C ALA A 77 8.17 0.43 -4.40
N LEU A 78 8.20 1.26 -5.45
CA LEU A 78 9.26 2.24 -5.68
C LEU A 78 9.15 3.48 -4.79
N ARG A 79 8.05 3.66 -4.07
CA ARG A 79 7.92 4.78 -3.15
C ARG A 79 8.84 4.58 -1.96
N THR A 80 9.69 5.55 -1.68
CA THR A 80 10.62 5.55 -0.54
C THR A 80 10.40 6.77 0.36
N GLU A 81 11.13 6.83 1.44
CA GLU A 81 11.14 7.94 2.37
C GLU A 81 12.56 8.43 2.63
N VAL A 82 12.69 9.73 2.85
CA VAL A 82 13.95 10.38 3.20
C VAL A 82 13.79 11.07 4.52
N PHE A 83 14.70 10.77 5.45
CA PHE A 83 14.77 11.40 6.76
C PHE A 83 15.57 12.70 6.67
N ARG A 84 14.89 13.80 6.45
CA ARG A 84 15.48 15.14 6.49
C ARG A 84 14.42 16.15 6.93
N PRO A 85 14.69 16.97 7.95
CA PRO A 85 13.78 18.05 8.32
C PRO A 85 13.69 19.08 7.18
N ASN A 86 12.47 19.58 6.94
CA ASN A 86 12.21 20.73 6.07
C ASN A 86 12.53 20.58 4.57
N LEU A 87 12.27 19.41 3.97
CA LEU A 87 12.42 19.24 2.51
C LEU A 87 11.43 20.08 1.69
N TRP A 88 10.26 20.31 2.24
CA TRP A 88 9.16 21.04 1.60
C TRP A 88 8.88 22.30 2.38
N ASP A 89 9.12 23.47 1.78
CA ASP A 89 9.05 24.80 2.41
C ASP A 89 7.69 25.19 3.01
N ASN A 90 6.68 24.36 3.03
CA ASN A 90 5.36 24.69 3.55
C ASN A 90 4.62 23.51 4.19
N SER A 91 5.29 22.45 4.57
CA SER A 91 4.61 21.35 5.23
C SER A 91 4.66 21.49 6.73
N ASN A 92 3.51 21.57 7.35
CA ASN A 92 3.31 21.36 8.81
C ASN A 92 3.63 19.90 9.24
N TYR A 93 4.40 19.17 8.44
CA TYR A 93 4.84 17.81 8.76
C TYR A 93 6.14 17.87 9.55
N ASP A 94 5.98 18.00 10.86
CA ASP A 94 7.05 18.11 11.86
C ASP A 94 7.80 16.79 12.11
N THR A 95 7.65 15.80 11.21
CA THR A 95 8.20 14.45 11.43
C THR A 95 9.60 14.25 10.89
N GLY A 96 10.12 15.19 10.11
CA GLY A 96 11.41 15.02 9.42
C GLY A 96 11.48 13.87 8.40
N ILE A 97 10.34 13.26 8.09
CA ILE A 97 10.21 12.15 7.15
C ILE A 97 9.46 12.64 5.92
N ASN A 98 10.09 12.52 4.77
CA ASN A 98 9.49 12.90 3.49
C ASN A 98 9.34 11.67 2.60
N GLN A 99 8.17 11.51 2.01
CA GLN A 99 7.84 10.42 1.12
C GLN A 99 8.14 10.82 -0.33
N ILE A 100 8.97 10.06 -1.02
CA ILE A 100 9.45 10.39 -2.35
C ILE A 100 9.08 9.26 -3.32
N THR A 101 8.72 9.65 -4.52
CA THR A 101 8.53 8.75 -5.68
C THR A 101 9.43 9.20 -6.81
N PRO A 102 9.77 8.34 -7.78
CA PRO A 102 10.52 8.77 -8.97
C PRO A 102 9.89 9.96 -9.70
N GLN A 103 8.54 10.06 -9.65
CA GLN A 103 7.78 11.09 -10.37
C GLN A 103 7.81 12.48 -9.69
N ASN A 104 8.11 12.54 -8.39
CA ASN A 104 8.11 13.82 -7.66
C ASN A 104 9.49 14.34 -7.28
N THR A 105 10.57 13.72 -7.78
CA THR A 105 11.95 14.19 -7.55
C THR A 105 12.17 15.62 -8.04
N ASN A 106 11.58 15.99 -9.17
CA ASN A 106 11.66 17.35 -9.73
C ASN A 106 11.05 18.44 -8.83
N ASN A 107 10.23 18.08 -7.85
CA ASN A 107 9.63 19.00 -6.90
C ASN A 107 10.57 19.32 -5.71
N ILE A 108 11.70 18.62 -5.59
CA ILE A 108 12.69 18.84 -4.54
C ILE A 108 13.47 20.12 -4.88
N LYS A 109 13.32 21.16 -4.04
CA LYS A 109 13.97 22.46 -4.26
C LYS A 109 15.46 22.44 -3.95
N ASP A 110 15.88 21.66 -2.96
CA ASP A 110 17.30 21.50 -2.60
C ASP A 110 18.01 20.71 -3.71
N PHE A 111 18.95 21.37 -4.37
CA PHE A 111 19.69 20.82 -5.52
C PHE A 111 20.45 19.53 -5.16
N TYR A 112 21.21 19.52 -4.07
CA TYR A 112 22.03 18.36 -3.69
C TYR A 112 21.18 17.16 -3.28
N LEU A 113 20.05 17.43 -2.63
CA LEU A 113 19.13 16.36 -2.29
C LEU A 113 18.44 15.80 -3.52
N ARG A 114 18.03 16.65 -4.46
CA ARG A 114 17.46 16.22 -5.75
C ARG A 114 18.42 15.31 -6.49
N GLU A 115 19.68 15.73 -6.66
CA GLU A 115 20.74 14.92 -7.28
C GLU A 115 20.93 13.57 -6.55
N ALA A 116 20.93 13.57 -5.21
CA ALA A 116 21.06 12.35 -4.42
C ALA A 116 19.85 11.42 -4.61
N VAL A 117 18.63 11.95 -4.68
CA VAL A 117 17.41 11.18 -4.90
C VAL A 117 17.33 10.67 -6.34
N GLU A 118 17.71 11.47 -7.32
CA GLU A 118 17.81 11.04 -8.73
C GLU A 118 18.86 9.93 -8.87
N GLY A 119 20.02 10.08 -8.23
CA GLY A 119 21.05 9.03 -8.17
C GLY A 119 20.55 7.76 -7.50
N TYR A 120 19.80 7.87 -6.39
CA TYR A 120 19.18 6.73 -5.74
C TYR A 120 18.25 5.98 -6.70
N TYR A 121 17.34 6.65 -7.37
CA TYR A 121 16.43 6.02 -8.33
C TYR A 121 17.12 5.57 -9.62
N GLY A 122 18.20 6.23 -10.02
CA GLY A 122 18.97 5.84 -11.21
C GLY A 122 19.85 4.61 -11.02
N PHE A 123 20.39 4.40 -9.81
CA PHE A 123 21.43 3.40 -9.58
C PHE A 123 21.11 2.39 -8.48
N ILE A 124 20.25 2.70 -7.51
CA ILE A 124 20.03 1.86 -6.33
C ILE A 124 18.63 1.27 -6.31
N ALA A 125 17.61 2.11 -6.50
CA ALA A 125 16.22 1.70 -6.44
C ALA A 125 15.76 1.14 -7.79
N ASN A 126 16.00 -0.13 -8.01
CA ASN A 126 15.45 -0.85 -9.14
C ASN A 126 14.16 -1.60 -8.78
N GLU A 127 13.43 -2.05 -9.79
CA GLU A 127 12.15 -2.75 -9.64
C GLU A 127 12.30 -4.06 -8.84
N SER A 128 13.38 -4.79 -9.02
CA SER A 128 13.64 -6.05 -8.31
C SER A 128 13.86 -5.83 -6.81
N LYS A 129 14.66 -4.83 -6.45
CA LYS A 129 14.84 -4.45 -5.04
C LYS A 129 13.53 -3.99 -4.42
N ALA A 130 12.76 -3.18 -5.12
CA ALA A 130 11.47 -2.68 -4.65
C ALA A 130 10.47 -3.83 -4.44
N ALA A 131 10.46 -4.83 -5.33
CA ALA A 131 9.69 -6.05 -5.17
C ALA A 131 10.11 -6.83 -3.93
N LEU A 132 11.42 -7.10 -3.76
CA LEU A 132 11.95 -7.82 -2.60
C LEU A 132 11.60 -7.13 -1.29
N ASP A 133 11.83 -5.83 -1.19
CA ASP A 133 11.53 -5.04 0.01
C ASP A 133 10.03 -5.13 0.36
N THR A 134 9.16 -4.94 -0.63
CA THR A 134 7.71 -5.00 -0.42
C THR A 134 7.24 -6.40 0.00
N LEU A 135 7.69 -7.45 -0.69
CA LEU A 135 7.35 -8.83 -0.35
C LEU A 135 7.84 -9.19 1.05
N SER A 136 9.03 -8.75 1.44
CA SER A 136 9.57 -8.98 2.79
C SER A 136 8.69 -8.35 3.87
N LEU A 137 8.17 -7.14 3.62
CA LEU A 137 7.25 -6.47 4.54
C LEU A 137 5.89 -7.20 4.60
N MET A 138 5.36 -7.65 3.45
CA MET A 138 4.12 -8.42 3.38
C MET A 138 4.20 -9.72 4.17
N VAL A 139 5.30 -10.49 3.99
CA VAL A 139 5.57 -11.71 4.75
C VAL A 139 5.68 -11.42 6.24
N SER A 140 6.42 -10.37 6.62
CA SER A 140 6.59 -10.00 8.03
C SER A 140 5.25 -9.67 8.70
N VAL A 141 4.38 -8.93 8.02
CA VAL A 141 3.04 -8.61 8.52
C VAL A 141 2.19 -9.87 8.64
N GLN A 142 2.24 -10.77 7.65
CA GLN A 142 1.53 -12.05 7.67
C GLN A 142 1.94 -12.89 8.88
N GLU A 143 3.24 -13.10 9.08
CA GLU A 143 3.78 -13.88 10.20
C GLU A 143 3.39 -13.31 11.56
N ILE A 144 3.40 -11.99 11.71
CA ILE A 144 2.97 -11.33 12.95
C ILE A 144 1.47 -11.57 13.20
N CYS A 145 0.63 -11.44 12.18
CA CYS A 145 -0.80 -11.69 12.30
C CYS A 145 -1.08 -13.16 12.60
N ASP A 146 -0.44 -14.08 11.89
CA ASP A 146 -0.56 -15.53 12.11
C ASP A 146 -0.16 -15.90 13.54
N SER A 147 0.96 -15.37 14.04
CA SER A 147 1.43 -15.63 15.41
C SER A 147 0.46 -15.15 16.50
N LYS A 148 -0.38 -14.18 16.18
CA LYS A 148 -1.40 -13.61 17.07
C LYS A 148 -2.81 -14.16 16.80
N ASN A 149 -2.97 -15.07 15.84
CA ASN A 149 -4.26 -15.56 15.35
C ASN A 149 -5.22 -14.42 14.94
N ILE A 150 -4.69 -13.40 14.26
CA ILE A 150 -5.45 -12.27 13.74
C ILE A 150 -5.63 -12.46 12.25
N PRO A 151 -6.87 -12.57 11.73
CA PRO A 151 -7.11 -12.57 10.29
C PRO A 151 -6.55 -11.30 9.63
N ILE A 152 -5.99 -11.47 8.43
CA ILE A 152 -5.43 -10.34 7.68
C ILE A 152 -5.84 -10.40 6.20
N ILE A 153 -6.13 -9.24 5.65
CA ILE A 153 -6.28 -9.02 4.20
C ILE A 153 -5.17 -8.09 3.76
N GLN A 154 -4.37 -8.53 2.80
CA GLN A 154 -3.34 -7.71 2.17
C GLN A 154 -3.70 -7.48 0.69
N MET A 155 -3.65 -6.23 0.23
CA MET A 155 -3.96 -5.88 -1.14
C MET A 155 -3.02 -4.80 -1.67
N GLN A 156 -2.91 -4.71 -2.99
CA GLN A 156 -2.19 -3.63 -3.67
C GLN A 156 -3.16 -2.53 -4.12
N TYR A 157 -2.73 -1.26 -4.10
CA TYR A 157 -3.54 -0.21 -4.71
C TYR A 157 -3.53 -0.29 -6.25
N LYS A 158 -2.43 -0.78 -6.82
CA LYS A 158 -2.23 -1.08 -8.25
C LYS A 158 -1.41 -2.36 -8.40
N SER A 159 -1.58 -3.07 -9.50
CA SER A 159 -0.85 -4.30 -9.83
C SER A 159 0.61 -4.06 -10.28
N ASN A 160 1.32 -3.11 -9.63
CA ASN A 160 2.70 -2.79 -9.98
C ASN A 160 3.69 -3.82 -9.41
N LEU A 161 3.39 -4.39 -8.25
CA LEU A 161 4.27 -5.36 -7.61
C LEU A 161 4.45 -6.61 -8.48
N GLU A 162 3.36 -7.13 -9.04
CA GLU A 162 3.38 -8.25 -9.99
C GLU A 162 4.27 -7.94 -11.20
N ARG A 163 4.17 -6.73 -11.75
CA ARG A 163 5.05 -6.29 -12.85
C ARG A 163 6.52 -6.29 -12.45
N TYR A 164 6.85 -5.84 -11.24
CA TYR A 164 8.22 -5.79 -10.75
C TYR A 164 8.80 -7.18 -10.49
N ILE A 165 8.00 -8.10 -9.96
CA ILE A 165 8.36 -9.51 -9.79
C ILE A 165 8.67 -10.15 -11.15
N ARG A 166 7.79 -9.93 -12.13
CA ARG A 166 7.96 -10.44 -13.49
C ARG A 166 9.21 -9.89 -14.17
N HIS A 167 9.46 -8.59 -14.01
CA HIS A 167 10.65 -7.93 -14.54
C HIS A 167 11.93 -8.46 -13.91
N ALA A 168 11.95 -8.70 -12.61
CA ALA A 168 13.05 -9.33 -11.92
C ALA A 168 13.37 -10.71 -12.53
N ASN A 169 12.36 -11.54 -12.74
CA ASN A 169 12.51 -12.87 -13.33
C ASN A 169 12.99 -12.84 -14.80
N PHE A 170 12.70 -11.77 -15.54
CA PHE A 170 13.08 -11.65 -16.94
C PHE A 170 14.53 -11.16 -17.15
N LEU A 171 15.01 -10.22 -16.32
CA LEU A 171 16.35 -9.62 -16.48
C LEU A 171 17.50 -10.50 -16.02
N ASP A 172 17.26 -11.60 -15.35
CA ASP A 172 18.24 -12.19 -14.44
C ASP A 172 18.78 -13.56 -14.81
N GLN A 173 18.64 -13.98 -16.05
CA GLN A 173 19.22 -15.26 -16.45
C GLN A 173 20.76 -15.23 -16.56
N ASP A 174 21.38 -14.04 -16.64
CA ASP A 174 22.81 -13.92 -16.99
C ASP A 174 23.75 -13.34 -15.90
N VAL A 175 23.27 -12.86 -14.76
CA VAL A 175 24.12 -12.22 -13.74
C VAL A 175 24.02 -12.93 -12.38
N ARG A 176 25.13 -13.44 -11.86
CA ARG A 176 25.20 -14.23 -10.60
C ARG A 176 24.58 -13.53 -9.38
N ASP A 177 24.77 -12.23 -9.26
CA ASP A 177 24.28 -11.46 -8.10
C ASP A 177 22.76 -11.31 -8.11
N ASN A 178 22.16 -11.38 -9.27
CA ASN A 178 20.73 -11.30 -9.47
C ASN A 178 20.03 -12.64 -9.17
N LYS A 179 20.69 -13.78 -9.36
CA LYS A 179 20.10 -15.09 -9.09
C LYS A 179 19.61 -15.22 -7.66
N LEU A 180 20.42 -14.79 -6.67
CA LEU A 180 20.03 -14.82 -5.26
C LEU A 180 18.85 -13.88 -4.97
N LEU A 181 18.79 -12.73 -5.62
CA LEU A 181 17.68 -11.78 -5.51
C LEU A 181 16.39 -12.39 -6.04
N VAL A 182 16.43 -13.01 -7.23
CA VAL A 182 15.28 -13.70 -7.84
C VAL A 182 14.83 -14.88 -6.99
N GLU A 183 15.75 -15.70 -6.49
CA GLU A 183 15.44 -16.81 -5.59
C GLU A 183 14.68 -16.32 -4.33
N LYS A 184 15.11 -15.21 -3.74
CA LYS A 184 14.42 -14.61 -2.59
C LYS A 184 13.05 -14.04 -2.94
N ILE A 185 12.91 -13.35 -4.08
CA ILE A 185 11.65 -12.83 -4.57
C ILE A 185 10.66 -13.98 -4.77
N ASN A 186 11.09 -15.05 -5.44
CA ASN A 186 10.25 -16.21 -5.67
C ASN A 186 9.86 -16.91 -4.36
N TYR A 187 10.83 -17.10 -3.45
CA TYR A 187 10.55 -17.68 -2.13
C TYR A 187 9.46 -16.92 -1.37
N PHE A 188 9.54 -15.58 -1.31
CA PHE A 188 8.53 -14.77 -0.63
C PHE A 188 7.19 -14.76 -1.39
N SER A 189 7.24 -14.73 -2.72
CA SER A 189 6.02 -14.81 -3.54
C SER A 189 5.30 -16.15 -3.32
N ASP A 190 6.04 -17.27 -3.39
CA ASP A 190 5.49 -18.61 -3.16
C ASP A 190 4.92 -18.76 -1.73
N TYR A 191 5.62 -18.18 -0.74
CA TYR A 191 5.11 -18.15 0.63
C TYR A 191 3.76 -17.41 0.71
N LEU A 192 3.66 -16.21 0.14
CA LEU A 192 2.42 -15.44 0.12
C LEU A 192 1.34 -16.13 -0.71
N ASP A 193 1.72 -16.85 -1.76
CA ASP A 193 0.83 -17.65 -2.60
C ASP A 193 0.17 -18.81 -1.84
N SER A 194 0.82 -19.29 -0.79
CA SER A 194 0.27 -20.32 0.11
C SER A 194 -0.71 -19.76 1.14
N LYS A 195 -0.86 -18.44 1.22
CA LYS A 195 -1.74 -17.77 2.19
C LYS A 195 -3.02 -17.29 1.52
N ASP A 196 -4.11 -17.35 2.28
CA ASP A 196 -5.39 -16.80 1.87
C ASP A 196 -5.42 -15.27 2.03
N HIS A 197 -6.34 -14.61 1.31
CA HIS A 197 -6.67 -13.18 1.47
C HIS A 197 -5.53 -12.21 1.10
N ILE A 198 -4.63 -12.60 0.18
CA ILE A 198 -3.57 -11.75 -0.37
C ILE A 198 -3.83 -11.49 -1.85
N PHE A 199 -3.88 -10.22 -2.24
CA PHE A 199 -4.29 -9.79 -3.58
C PHE A 199 -3.27 -8.89 -4.27
N GLY A 200 -3.12 -9.05 -5.57
CA GLY A 200 -2.35 -8.14 -6.43
C GLY A 200 -0.85 -8.38 -6.43
N HIS A 201 -0.36 -9.52 -5.93
CA HIS A 201 1.05 -9.88 -5.93
C HIS A 201 1.40 -10.98 -6.93
N LYS A 202 0.43 -11.82 -7.33
CA LYS A 202 0.64 -12.93 -8.28
C LYS A 202 0.66 -12.45 -9.73
N VAL A 203 1.42 -13.18 -10.55
CA VAL A 203 1.30 -13.09 -12.02
C VAL A 203 -0.10 -13.54 -12.42
N GLY A 204 -0.88 -12.62 -12.99
CA GLY A 204 -2.27 -12.88 -13.37
C GLY A 204 -3.31 -12.57 -12.30
N ASP A 205 -2.90 -12.28 -11.06
CA ASP A 205 -3.80 -11.73 -10.05
C ASP A 205 -4.02 -10.24 -10.29
N MET A 206 -5.14 -9.92 -10.93
CA MET A 206 -5.52 -8.55 -11.28
C MET A 206 -6.26 -7.82 -10.15
N ILE A 207 -6.42 -8.45 -8.98
CA ILE A 207 -7.21 -7.89 -7.87
C ILE A 207 -6.40 -6.84 -7.14
N SER A 208 -6.53 -5.61 -7.58
CA SER A 208 -6.09 -4.40 -6.88
C SER A 208 -7.24 -3.40 -6.82
N PHE A 209 -7.14 -2.37 -5.98
CA PHE A 209 -8.17 -1.33 -5.97
C PHE A 209 -8.39 -0.74 -7.37
N GLU A 210 -7.31 -0.48 -8.08
CA GLU A 210 -7.36 0.13 -9.41
C GLU A 210 -7.93 -0.81 -10.48
N SER A 211 -7.67 -2.12 -10.41
CA SER A 211 -8.28 -3.08 -11.33
C SER A 211 -9.79 -3.22 -11.07
N ILE A 212 -10.20 -3.39 -9.81
CA ILE A 212 -11.61 -3.42 -9.43
C ILE A 212 -12.34 -2.17 -9.92
N ARG A 213 -11.73 -1.00 -9.73
CA ARG A 213 -12.28 0.27 -10.22
C ARG A 213 -12.50 0.28 -11.73
N LYS A 214 -11.50 -0.14 -12.49
CA LYS A 214 -11.54 -0.15 -13.96
C LYS A 214 -12.54 -1.16 -14.51
N GLU A 215 -12.56 -2.37 -13.99
CA GLU A 215 -13.48 -3.43 -14.40
C GLU A 215 -14.95 -3.05 -14.19
N ASN A 216 -15.22 -2.27 -13.15
CA ASN A 216 -16.56 -1.77 -12.84
C ASN A 216 -16.84 -0.38 -13.44
N HIS A 217 -15.98 0.13 -14.33
CA HIS A 217 -16.13 1.44 -14.98
C HIS A 217 -16.33 2.63 -14.03
N LEU A 218 -15.76 2.53 -12.80
CA LEU A 218 -15.93 3.55 -11.78
C LEU A 218 -14.99 4.74 -12.06
N PRO A 219 -15.47 5.98 -11.93
CA PRO A 219 -14.69 7.16 -12.29
C PRO A 219 -13.55 7.43 -11.30
N ASN A 220 -12.52 8.10 -11.81
CA ASN A 220 -11.59 8.82 -10.95
C ASN A 220 -12.28 10.05 -10.36
N SER A 221 -11.68 10.57 -9.28
CA SER A 221 -12.12 11.82 -8.69
C SER A 221 -12.02 12.97 -9.69
N LEU A 222 -13.04 13.80 -9.74
CA LEU A 222 -13.02 15.08 -10.47
C LEU A 222 -12.10 16.10 -9.79
N TYR A 223 -11.75 15.89 -8.53
CA TYR A 223 -11.06 16.87 -7.68
C TYR A 223 -9.61 16.50 -7.38
N SER A 224 -9.23 15.25 -7.57
CA SER A 224 -7.87 14.77 -7.27
C SER A 224 -7.38 13.82 -8.37
N MET A 225 -6.51 14.33 -9.24
CA MET A 225 -6.01 13.57 -10.39
C MET A 225 -5.38 12.23 -9.97
N GLY A 226 -5.81 11.17 -10.63
CA GLY A 226 -5.28 9.82 -10.43
C GLY A 226 -5.76 9.10 -9.17
N HIS A 227 -6.63 9.72 -8.35
CA HIS A 227 -7.25 9.06 -7.21
C HIS A 227 -8.68 8.59 -7.54
N PRO A 228 -9.15 7.50 -6.92
CA PRO A 228 -10.52 7.02 -7.11
C PRO A 228 -11.52 8.04 -6.55
N GLY A 229 -12.64 8.18 -7.24
CA GLY A 229 -13.75 9.01 -6.79
C GLY A 229 -14.54 8.34 -5.64
N ARG A 230 -15.49 9.06 -5.08
CA ARG A 230 -16.36 8.59 -3.99
C ARG A 230 -17.07 7.27 -4.33
N GLU A 231 -17.61 7.15 -5.53
CA GLU A 231 -18.32 5.94 -5.99
C GLU A 231 -17.40 4.71 -5.97
N ALA A 232 -16.13 4.88 -6.36
CA ALA A 232 -15.14 3.80 -6.32
C ALA A 232 -14.83 3.38 -4.87
N HIS A 233 -14.77 4.32 -3.94
CA HIS A 233 -14.60 4.02 -2.51
C HIS A 233 -15.83 3.32 -1.92
N GLU A 234 -17.04 3.75 -2.27
CA GLU A 234 -18.28 3.10 -1.84
C GLU A 234 -18.37 1.66 -2.38
N PHE A 235 -18.04 1.46 -3.65
CA PHE A 235 -17.99 0.13 -4.26
C PHE A 235 -16.96 -0.76 -3.55
N MET A 236 -15.72 -0.29 -3.42
CA MET A 236 -14.64 -1.04 -2.77
C MET A 236 -14.97 -1.40 -1.33
N GLY A 237 -15.60 -0.50 -0.60
CA GLY A 237 -16.02 -0.76 0.79
C GLY A 237 -17.09 -1.84 0.87
N LYS A 238 -18.06 -1.85 -0.05
CA LYS A 238 -19.08 -2.91 -0.13
C LYS A 238 -18.47 -4.24 -0.53
N TRP A 239 -17.68 -4.26 -1.61
CA TRP A 239 -16.95 -5.46 -2.05
C TRP A 239 -16.14 -6.08 -0.91
N LEU A 240 -15.35 -5.27 -0.20
CA LEU A 240 -14.55 -5.75 0.92
C LEU A 240 -15.42 -6.30 2.06
N SER A 241 -16.56 -5.66 2.34
CA SER A 241 -17.47 -6.13 3.40
C SER A 241 -18.14 -7.47 3.05
N GLU A 242 -18.48 -7.67 1.79
CA GLU A 242 -19.01 -8.96 1.27
C GLU A 242 -17.93 -10.03 1.36
N TYR A 243 -16.71 -9.74 0.88
CA TYR A 243 -15.58 -10.64 0.97
C TYR A 243 -15.28 -11.09 2.42
N ILE A 244 -15.28 -10.15 3.38
CA ILE A 244 -15.06 -10.44 4.80
C ILE A 244 -16.14 -11.40 5.35
N LYS A 245 -17.41 -11.21 4.96
CA LYS A 245 -18.53 -12.08 5.38
C LYS A 245 -18.46 -13.47 4.77
N GLU A 246 -18.21 -13.56 3.45
CA GLU A 246 -18.15 -14.82 2.71
C GLU A 246 -17.02 -15.73 3.19
N ASN A 247 -15.96 -15.14 3.76
CA ASN A 247 -14.81 -15.87 4.28
C ASN A 247 -14.77 -15.96 5.81
N ASP A 248 -15.85 -15.58 6.51
CA ASP A 248 -15.98 -15.67 7.98
C ASP A 248 -14.79 -15.03 8.75
N LEU A 249 -14.22 -13.93 8.23
CA LEU A 249 -13.00 -13.33 8.79
C LEU A 249 -13.24 -12.58 10.11
N ILE A 250 -14.48 -12.28 10.44
CA ILE A 250 -14.88 -11.66 11.72
C ILE A 250 -16.19 -12.29 12.21
N SER A 251 -16.24 -12.62 13.47
CA SER A 251 -17.47 -13.04 14.17
C SER A 251 -18.29 -11.86 14.67
#